data_146f06c9bd3614f44c6ec059844b045b
#
_entry.id   146f06c9bd3614f44c6ec059844b045b
#
_cell.length_a   1.000
_cell.length_b   1.000
_cell.length_c   1.000
_cell.angle_alpha   90.00
_cell.angle_beta   90.00
_cell.angle_gamma   90.00
#
_symmetry.space_group_name_H-M   'P 1'
#
loop_
_entity.id
_entity.type
_entity.pdbx_description
1 polymer ?
#
loop_
_entity_poly.entity_id
_entity_poly.type
_entity_poly.pdbx_seq_one_letter_code
_entity_poly.pdbx_strand_id
1 'polypeptide(L)'
;VADFSWDIRSPLDRALVAGRYGAQGDAGVALTEIRNFDLVQMMARRGKAREMTKAATARFGIAAPETPKAVGTADATLIWSGPDQFLVLSKGGKYTMDTLAPAFAGSASLSDQSHARALISVSGDKARATLAKLSSIDLHPDAFGIGAAAATSMDHTSITLWRGDDRNGQAVFNLLVFATFAESLWHTILDSAAECGVTISHSEELA
;
A
#
# COMPACT_ATOMS: atom_id res chain seq x y z
N VAL A 1 36.72 -1.11 -16.00
CA VAL A 1 35.30 -0.81 -15.85
C VAL A 1 35.10 -0.71 -14.35
N ALA A 2 34.72 0.48 -13.85
CA ALA A 2 34.44 0.61 -12.43
C ALA A 2 33.27 -0.32 -12.06
N ASP A 3 33.46 -1.13 -11.03
CA ASP A 3 32.42 -1.99 -10.45
C ASP A 3 31.38 -1.04 -9.82
N PHE A 4 30.31 -0.76 -10.57
CA PHE A 4 29.24 0.09 -10.10
C PHE A 4 28.22 -0.76 -9.34
N SER A 5 28.18 -0.62 -8.01
CA SER A 5 27.14 -1.25 -7.19
C SER A 5 25.98 -0.27 -7.02
N TRP A 6 24.78 -0.72 -7.33
CA TRP A 6 23.56 0.04 -7.05
C TRP A 6 23.25 0.00 -5.56
N ASP A 7 23.13 1.18 -4.97
CA ASP A 7 22.68 1.33 -3.59
C ASP A 7 21.16 1.54 -3.59
N ILE A 8 20.41 0.52 -3.20
CA ILE A 8 18.95 0.59 -3.13
C ILE A 8 18.59 1.37 -1.86
N ARG A 9 17.93 2.51 -2.04
CA ARG A 9 17.48 3.38 -0.95
C ARG A 9 15.97 3.48 -0.94
N SER A 10 15.41 3.55 0.28
CA SER A 10 14.00 3.88 0.43
C SER A 10 13.73 5.32 -0.02
N PRO A 11 12.58 5.61 -0.64
CA PRO A 11 12.12 6.97 -0.89
C PRO A 11 12.02 7.83 0.37
N LEU A 12 11.90 7.21 1.56
CA LEU A 12 11.74 7.88 2.85
C LEU A 12 13.03 7.93 3.69
N ASP A 13 14.17 7.45 3.20
CA ASP A 13 15.42 7.40 3.98
C ASP A 13 15.85 8.76 4.55
N ARG A 14 15.50 9.87 3.90
CA ARG A 14 15.80 11.22 4.37
C ARG A 14 14.76 11.79 5.32
N ALA A 15 13.50 11.39 5.17
CA ALA A 15 12.37 11.92 5.91
C ALA A 15 12.05 11.10 7.16
N LEU A 16 12.37 9.79 7.15
CA LEU A 16 12.05 8.88 8.24
C LEU A 16 13.10 8.99 9.34
N VAL A 17 12.74 9.64 10.43
CA VAL A 17 13.50 9.64 11.68
C VAL A 17 12.70 8.83 12.69
N ALA A 18 13.18 7.61 13.01
CA ALA A 18 12.49 6.72 13.94
C ALA A 18 12.42 7.34 15.35
N GLY A 19 11.32 7.12 16.04
CA GLY A 19 11.11 7.64 17.40
C GLY A 19 9.75 8.29 17.62
N ARG A 20 9.71 9.30 18.44
CA ARG A 20 8.50 10.05 18.81
C ARG A 20 8.48 11.43 18.15
N TYR A 21 7.28 11.83 17.71
CA TYR A 21 7.05 13.16 17.14
C TYR A 21 5.73 13.74 17.67
N GLY A 22 5.67 15.08 17.78
CA GLY A 22 4.46 15.80 18.19
C GLY A 22 4.19 15.77 19.70
N ALA A 23 2.91 15.70 20.06
CA ALA A 23 2.46 15.79 21.45
C ALA A 23 3.10 14.73 22.35
N GLN A 24 3.37 15.10 23.63
CA GLN A 24 3.91 14.20 24.65
C GLN A 24 2.82 13.26 25.18
N GLY A 25 3.24 12.13 25.78
CA GLY A 25 2.36 11.10 26.31
C GLY A 25 2.22 9.92 25.35
N ASP A 26 1.15 9.15 25.42
CA ASP A 26 0.92 8.00 24.55
C ASP A 26 0.68 8.44 23.10
N ALA A 27 1.23 7.68 22.13
CA ALA A 27 1.02 8.00 20.73
C ALA A 27 -0.37 7.56 20.28
N GLY A 28 -1.15 8.50 19.76
CA GLY A 28 -2.42 8.21 19.12
C GLY A 28 -2.27 7.66 17.70
N VAL A 29 -1.10 7.86 17.06
CA VAL A 29 -0.80 7.40 15.70
C VAL A 29 0.53 6.67 15.67
N ALA A 30 0.58 5.52 15.00
CA ALA A 30 1.79 4.86 14.57
C ALA A 30 1.92 5.02 13.04
N LEU A 31 3.02 5.59 12.60
CA LEU A 31 3.36 5.80 11.19
C LEU A 31 4.56 4.93 10.85
N THR A 32 4.38 3.95 9.97
CA THR A 32 5.39 2.95 9.66
C THR A 32 5.62 2.87 8.17
N GLU A 33 6.86 2.99 7.73
CA GLU A 33 7.25 2.63 6.37
C GLU A 33 7.40 1.11 6.28
N ILE A 34 6.77 0.49 5.29
CA ILE A 34 6.97 -0.92 4.98
C ILE A 34 7.98 -1.03 3.84
N ARG A 35 9.03 -1.81 4.04
CA ARG A 35 10.15 -2.00 3.11
C ARG A 35 10.19 -3.45 2.58
N ASN A 36 10.99 -3.67 1.54
CA ASN A 36 11.29 -5.00 0.99
C ASN A 36 10.03 -5.78 0.55
N PHE A 37 9.15 -5.11 -0.18
CA PHE A 37 7.97 -5.71 -0.79
C PHE A 37 8.12 -5.83 -2.31
N ASP A 38 7.42 -6.80 -2.89
CA ASP A 38 7.20 -6.90 -4.34
C ASP A 38 5.84 -6.31 -4.67
N LEU A 39 5.76 -5.47 -5.70
CA LEU A 39 4.53 -4.87 -6.16
C LEU A 39 4.41 -4.97 -7.67
N VAL A 40 3.44 -5.73 -8.15
CA VAL A 40 3.19 -5.89 -9.59
C VAL A 40 1.79 -5.38 -9.93
N GLN A 41 1.73 -4.43 -10.87
CA GLN A 41 0.46 -4.00 -11.45
C GLN A 41 0.04 -4.96 -12.54
N MET A 42 -1.21 -5.40 -12.48
CA MET A 42 -1.85 -6.29 -13.43
C MET A 42 -2.96 -5.53 -14.15
N MET A 43 -2.92 -5.49 -15.48
CA MET A 43 -3.93 -4.83 -16.32
C MET A 43 -4.42 -5.80 -17.39
N ALA A 44 -5.71 -6.05 -17.46
CA ALA A 44 -6.26 -6.92 -18.48
C ALA A 44 -5.98 -6.38 -19.89
N ARG A 45 -5.57 -7.25 -20.80
CA ARG A 45 -5.53 -6.89 -22.20
C ARG A 45 -6.96 -6.72 -22.73
N ARG A 46 -7.13 -5.94 -23.78
CA ARG A 46 -8.46 -5.64 -24.36
C ARG A 46 -9.28 -6.92 -24.60
N GLY A 47 -10.43 -7.00 -23.96
CA GLY A 47 -11.35 -8.13 -24.05
C GLY A 47 -10.91 -9.38 -23.27
N LYS A 48 -9.87 -9.29 -22.41
CA LYS A 48 -9.28 -10.42 -21.68
C LYS A 48 -9.48 -10.37 -20.16
N ALA A 49 -10.40 -9.51 -19.68
CA ALA A 49 -10.65 -9.37 -18.24
C ALA A 49 -11.04 -10.70 -17.57
N ARG A 50 -11.92 -11.49 -18.19
CA ARG A 50 -12.35 -12.80 -17.65
C ARG A 50 -11.21 -13.80 -17.59
N GLU A 51 -10.36 -13.85 -18.63
CA GLU A 51 -9.20 -14.74 -18.66
C GLU A 51 -8.18 -14.33 -17.58
N MET A 52 -7.93 -13.02 -17.41
CA MET A 52 -7.08 -12.51 -16.33
C MET A 52 -7.64 -12.87 -14.96
N THR A 53 -8.93 -12.67 -14.69
CA THR A 53 -9.57 -13.04 -13.42
C THR A 53 -9.45 -14.54 -13.14
N LYS A 54 -9.67 -15.40 -14.17
CA LYS A 54 -9.49 -16.84 -14.04
C LYS A 54 -8.04 -17.22 -13.72
N ALA A 55 -7.08 -16.61 -14.40
CA ALA A 55 -5.65 -16.84 -14.15
C ALA A 55 -5.25 -16.37 -12.73
N ALA A 56 -5.80 -15.23 -12.27
CA ALA A 56 -5.58 -14.73 -10.91
C ALA A 56 -6.10 -15.71 -9.87
N THR A 57 -7.32 -16.21 -10.02
CA THR A 57 -7.90 -17.21 -9.10
C THR A 57 -7.06 -18.48 -9.06
N ALA A 58 -6.61 -18.98 -10.20
CA ALA A 58 -5.75 -20.17 -10.27
C ALA A 58 -4.36 -19.93 -9.64
N ARG A 59 -3.80 -18.72 -9.77
CA ARG A 59 -2.44 -18.40 -9.29
C ARG A 59 -2.39 -18.05 -7.81
N PHE A 60 -3.39 -17.33 -7.30
CA PHE A 60 -3.42 -16.82 -5.93
C PHE A 60 -4.36 -17.59 -5.00
N GLY A 61 -5.22 -18.44 -5.52
CA GLY A 61 -6.24 -19.16 -4.74
C GLY A 61 -7.42 -18.30 -4.30
N ILE A 62 -7.45 -17.02 -4.69
CA ILE A 62 -8.54 -16.07 -4.40
C ILE A 62 -8.92 -15.30 -5.67
N ALA A 63 -10.16 -14.82 -5.73
CA ALA A 63 -10.59 -13.98 -6.83
C ALA A 63 -9.94 -12.60 -6.75
N ALA A 64 -9.48 -12.08 -7.90
CA ALA A 64 -9.03 -10.70 -7.99
C ALA A 64 -10.20 -9.74 -7.72
N PRO A 65 -9.97 -8.60 -7.04
CA PRO A 65 -11.04 -7.65 -6.73
C PRO A 65 -11.52 -6.94 -8.02
N GLU A 66 -12.82 -7.01 -8.29
CA GLU A 66 -13.49 -6.30 -9.40
C GLU A 66 -14.03 -4.93 -8.98
N THR A 67 -14.12 -4.68 -7.69
CA THR A 67 -14.59 -3.43 -7.07
C THR A 67 -13.52 -2.89 -6.12
N PRO A 68 -13.65 -1.64 -5.62
CA PRO A 68 -12.69 -1.04 -4.70
C PRO A 68 -12.51 -1.83 -3.38
N LYS A 69 -11.73 -2.90 -3.46
CA LYS A 69 -11.41 -3.82 -2.34
C LYS A 69 -9.95 -4.24 -2.37
N ALA A 70 -9.44 -4.61 -1.22
CA ALA A 70 -8.21 -5.37 -1.04
C ALA A 70 -8.58 -6.73 -0.45
N VAL A 71 -8.09 -7.82 -1.05
CA VAL A 71 -8.31 -9.19 -0.60
C VAL A 71 -6.96 -9.88 -0.43
N GLY A 72 -6.78 -10.59 0.67
CA GLY A 72 -5.48 -11.13 1.05
C GLY A 72 -5.47 -12.65 1.20
N THR A 73 -4.29 -13.22 1.03
CA THR A 73 -3.87 -14.55 1.47
C THR A 73 -2.67 -14.39 2.41
N ALA A 74 -2.16 -15.48 2.95
CA ALA A 74 -0.90 -15.44 3.73
C ALA A 74 0.31 -14.91 2.93
N ASP A 75 0.28 -14.99 1.60
CA ASP A 75 1.42 -14.70 0.74
C ASP A 75 1.30 -13.39 -0.07
N ALA A 76 0.09 -12.90 -0.29
CA ALA A 76 -0.15 -11.71 -1.11
C ALA A 76 -1.46 -11.01 -0.78
N THR A 77 -1.48 -9.70 -1.02
CA THR A 77 -2.69 -8.88 -1.03
C THR A 77 -2.94 -8.39 -2.46
N LEU A 78 -4.15 -8.67 -2.97
CA LEU A 78 -4.62 -8.17 -4.25
C LEU A 78 -5.45 -6.90 -3.99
N ILE A 79 -5.04 -5.77 -4.56
CA ILE A 79 -5.62 -4.46 -4.28
C ILE A 79 -6.20 -3.91 -5.59
N TRP A 80 -7.48 -3.61 -5.60
CA TRP A 80 -8.11 -2.96 -6.74
C TRP A 80 -7.44 -1.61 -7.04
N SER A 81 -7.11 -1.36 -8.30
CA SER A 81 -6.46 -0.12 -8.74
C SER A 81 -7.17 0.58 -9.91
N GLY A 82 -8.27 0.01 -10.38
CA GLY A 82 -9.09 0.54 -11.48
C GLY A 82 -9.92 -0.55 -12.14
N PRO A 83 -10.79 -0.20 -13.11
CA PRO A 83 -11.50 -1.19 -13.92
C PRO A 83 -10.52 -2.14 -14.61
N ASP A 84 -10.77 -3.43 -14.50
CA ASP A 84 -9.93 -4.49 -15.07
C ASP A 84 -8.45 -4.43 -14.68
N GLN A 85 -8.14 -3.88 -13.48
CA GLN A 85 -6.79 -3.72 -12.96
C GLN A 85 -6.72 -3.98 -11.47
N PHE A 86 -5.62 -4.56 -11.02
CA PHE A 86 -5.30 -4.69 -9.61
C PHE A 86 -3.79 -4.70 -9.39
N LEU A 87 -3.38 -4.43 -8.18
CA LEU A 87 -2.00 -4.55 -7.71
C LEU A 87 -1.86 -5.86 -6.95
N VAL A 88 -0.72 -6.54 -7.12
CA VAL A 88 -0.30 -7.69 -6.32
C VAL A 88 0.82 -7.21 -5.43
N LEU A 89 0.53 -7.11 -4.13
CA LEU A 89 1.51 -6.78 -3.10
C LEU A 89 1.93 -8.08 -2.41
N SER A 90 3.21 -8.35 -2.35
CA SER A 90 3.76 -9.57 -1.72
C SER A 90 5.13 -9.32 -1.13
N LYS A 91 5.69 -10.35 -0.47
CA LYS A 91 7.03 -10.35 0.09
C LYS A 91 7.79 -11.60 -0.33
N GLY A 92 9.12 -11.50 -0.31
CA GLY A 92 10.01 -12.65 -0.45
C GLY A 92 10.18 -13.18 -1.86
N GLY A 93 9.92 -12.37 -2.89
CA GLY A 93 10.18 -12.75 -4.29
C GLY A 93 9.21 -13.81 -4.87
N LYS A 94 8.13 -14.15 -4.17
CA LYS A 94 7.18 -15.20 -4.59
C LYS A 94 6.31 -14.75 -5.77
N TYR A 95 5.93 -13.48 -5.79
CA TYR A 95 5.03 -12.90 -6.80
C TYR A 95 5.66 -11.69 -7.49
N THR A 96 6.88 -11.87 -7.98
CA THR A 96 7.57 -10.91 -8.85
C THR A 96 6.97 -10.92 -10.26
N MET A 97 7.30 -9.91 -11.06
CA MET A 97 6.87 -9.86 -12.46
C MET A 97 7.28 -11.13 -13.22
N ASP A 98 8.50 -11.63 -13.04
CA ASP A 98 9.01 -12.81 -13.72
C ASP A 98 8.26 -14.09 -13.33
N THR A 99 7.90 -14.24 -12.05
CA THR A 99 7.15 -15.42 -11.57
C THR A 99 5.67 -15.38 -11.97
N LEU A 100 5.14 -14.20 -12.26
CA LEU A 100 3.74 -14.01 -12.66
C LEU A 100 3.54 -14.04 -14.18
N ALA A 101 4.51 -13.56 -14.95
CA ALA A 101 4.38 -13.39 -16.39
C ALA A 101 3.92 -14.66 -17.15
N PRO A 102 4.38 -15.87 -16.84
CA PRO A 102 3.93 -17.08 -17.53
C PRO A 102 2.43 -17.37 -17.34
N ALA A 103 1.90 -17.17 -16.11
CA ALA A 103 0.50 -17.44 -15.79
C ALA A 103 -0.48 -16.46 -16.44
N PHE A 104 -0.02 -15.26 -16.76
CA PHE A 104 -0.85 -14.19 -17.33
C PHE A 104 -0.53 -13.87 -18.80
N ALA A 105 0.29 -14.70 -19.44
CA ALA A 105 0.65 -14.54 -20.83
C ALA A 105 -0.61 -14.46 -21.72
N GLY A 106 -0.70 -13.39 -22.53
CA GLY A 106 -1.83 -13.15 -23.42
C GLY A 106 -3.10 -12.60 -22.75
N SER A 107 -3.27 -12.69 -21.44
CA SER A 107 -4.45 -12.21 -20.71
C SER A 107 -4.25 -10.84 -20.04
N ALA A 108 -3.05 -10.57 -19.53
CA ALA A 108 -2.74 -9.31 -18.88
C ALA A 108 -1.42 -8.70 -19.37
N SER A 109 -1.28 -7.40 -19.14
CA SER A 109 0.00 -6.68 -19.14
C SER A 109 0.44 -6.49 -17.70
N LEU A 110 1.71 -6.76 -17.42
CA LEU A 110 2.30 -6.64 -16.09
C LEU A 110 3.28 -5.49 -16.07
N SER A 111 3.36 -4.81 -14.92
CA SER A 111 4.37 -3.76 -14.68
C SER A 111 4.90 -3.89 -13.26
N ASP A 112 6.22 -3.99 -13.13
CA ASP A 112 6.88 -3.94 -11.83
C ASP A 112 6.80 -2.53 -11.25
N GLN A 113 6.22 -2.40 -10.06
CA GLN A 113 6.04 -1.16 -9.33
C GLN A 113 6.80 -1.17 -7.99
N SER A 114 7.59 -2.19 -7.69
CA SER A 114 8.25 -2.40 -6.40
C SER A 114 9.11 -1.22 -5.98
N HIS A 115 9.85 -0.63 -6.93
CA HIS A 115 10.70 0.54 -6.67
C HIS A 115 10.05 1.89 -7.08
N ALA A 116 8.85 1.85 -7.66
CA ALA A 116 8.13 3.06 -8.06
C ALA A 116 7.23 3.63 -6.95
N ARG A 117 7.01 2.88 -5.89
CA ARG A 117 6.09 3.21 -4.80
C ARG A 117 6.76 3.12 -3.44
N ALA A 118 6.30 3.96 -2.51
CA ALA A 118 6.47 3.76 -1.08
C ALA A 118 5.18 3.18 -0.47
N LEU A 119 5.34 2.29 0.49
CA LEU A 119 4.24 1.71 1.26
C LEU A 119 4.30 2.25 2.69
N ILE A 120 3.26 2.96 3.08
CA ILE A 120 3.12 3.59 4.40
C ILE A 120 1.93 2.96 5.11
N SER A 121 2.14 2.49 6.34
CA SER A 121 1.09 2.00 7.23
C SER A 121 0.81 3.03 8.32
N VAL A 122 -0.46 3.36 8.52
CA VAL A 122 -0.95 4.30 9.54
C VAL A 122 -1.92 3.55 10.44
N SER A 123 -1.60 3.47 11.73
CA SER A 123 -2.43 2.76 12.71
C SER A 123 -2.54 3.57 14.02
N GLY A 124 -3.38 3.09 14.93
CA GLY A 124 -3.63 3.77 16.21
C GLY A 124 -5.06 4.29 16.34
N ASP A 125 -5.44 4.65 17.55
CA ASP A 125 -6.79 5.11 17.88
C ASP A 125 -7.15 6.44 17.20
N LYS A 126 -6.16 7.26 16.85
CA LYS A 126 -6.29 8.52 16.12
C LYS A 126 -5.99 8.44 14.62
N ALA A 127 -5.57 7.27 14.11
CA ALA A 127 -5.22 7.11 12.70
C ALA A 127 -6.34 7.57 11.75
N ARG A 128 -7.58 7.14 12.01
CA ARG A 128 -8.76 7.51 11.22
C ARG A 128 -9.01 9.02 11.21
N ALA A 129 -8.97 9.65 12.39
CA ALA A 129 -9.19 11.09 12.53
C ALA A 129 -8.08 11.89 11.83
N THR A 130 -6.83 11.42 11.90
CA THR A 130 -5.70 12.02 11.18
C THR A 130 -5.89 11.95 9.67
N LEU A 131 -6.20 10.78 9.13
CA LEU A 131 -6.36 10.59 7.68
C LEU A 131 -7.59 11.32 7.13
N ALA A 132 -8.66 11.47 7.92
CA ALA A 132 -9.86 12.22 7.54
C ALA A 132 -9.61 13.72 7.32
N LYS A 133 -8.53 14.29 7.87
CA LYS A 133 -8.13 15.69 7.60
C LYS A 133 -7.51 15.85 6.21
N LEU A 134 -6.97 14.78 5.65
CA LEU A 134 -6.14 14.79 4.44
C LEU A 134 -6.84 14.21 3.22
N SER A 135 -7.90 13.43 3.41
CA SER A 135 -8.61 12.73 2.34
C SER A 135 -10.11 13.02 2.40
N SER A 136 -10.73 13.10 1.22
CA SER A 136 -12.19 13.24 1.07
C SER A 136 -12.95 11.91 1.21
N ILE A 137 -12.25 10.79 1.38
CA ILE A 137 -12.89 9.48 1.57
C ILE A 137 -13.54 9.44 2.95
N ASP A 138 -14.79 8.97 3.01
CA ASP A 138 -15.42 8.65 4.29
C ASP A 138 -14.74 7.40 4.88
N LEU A 139 -13.94 7.63 5.91
CA LEU A 139 -13.19 6.57 6.61
C LEU A 139 -13.98 5.96 7.79
N HIS A 140 -15.27 6.30 7.96
CA HIS A 140 -16.10 5.67 8.99
C HIS A 140 -16.08 4.14 8.85
N PRO A 141 -16.09 3.36 9.95
CA PRO A 141 -16.04 1.88 9.87
C PRO A 141 -17.11 1.26 8.98
N ASP A 142 -18.30 1.83 8.94
CA ASP A 142 -19.41 1.34 8.11
C ASP A 142 -19.21 1.65 6.61
N ALA A 143 -18.47 2.71 6.28
CA ALA A 143 -18.19 3.11 4.90
C ALA A 143 -16.86 2.54 4.39
N PHE A 144 -15.85 2.46 5.26
CA PHE A 144 -14.49 1.99 4.91
C PHE A 144 -14.02 0.94 5.93
N GLY A 145 -14.68 -0.21 5.91
CA GLY A 145 -14.37 -1.37 6.74
C GLY A 145 -13.14 -2.15 6.26
N ILE A 146 -12.78 -3.22 6.98
CA ILE A 146 -11.67 -4.12 6.61
C ILE A 146 -11.85 -4.61 5.16
N GLY A 147 -10.77 -4.55 4.38
CA GLY A 147 -10.75 -4.90 2.97
C GLY A 147 -11.30 -3.83 2.02
N ALA A 148 -11.82 -2.70 2.51
CA ALA A 148 -12.15 -1.57 1.64
C ALA A 148 -10.87 -0.98 1.04
N ALA A 149 -10.92 -0.58 -0.24
CA ALA A 149 -9.82 0.08 -0.93
C ALA A 149 -10.33 1.26 -1.75
N ALA A 150 -9.45 2.21 -2.05
CA ALA A 150 -9.73 3.34 -2.91
C ALA A 150 -8.48 3.80 -3.66
N ALA A 151 -8.63 4.10 -4.93
CA ALA A 151 -7.69 4.94 -5.67
C ALA A 151 -8.19 6.40 -5.53
N THR A 152 -7.46 7.22 -4.80
CA THR A 152 -7.91 8.57 -4.41
C THR A 152 -6.74 9.54 -4.32
N SER A 153 -6.99 10.73 -3.81
CA SER A 153 -5.94 11.68 -3.46
C SER A 153 -5.92 11.97 -1.97
N MET A 154 -4.73 12.27 -1.47
CA MET A 154 -4.47 12.76 -0.13
C MET A 154 -3.55 13.97 -0.26
N ASP A 155 -3.99 15.14 0.20
CA ASP A 155 -3.27 16.41 0.05
C ASP A 155 -2.74 16.59 -1.40
N HIS A 156 -3.65 16.49 -2.39
CA HIS A 156 -3.36 16.58 -3.83
C HIS A 156 -2.44 15.48 -4.42
N THR A 157 -1.96 14.54 -3.58
CA THR A 157 -1.11 13.43 -4.01
C THR A 157 -1.96 12.18 -4.30
N SER A 158 -1.80 11.61 -5.49
CA SER A 158 -2.49 10.36 -5.86
C SER A 158 -1.97 9.18 -5.06
N ILE A 159 -2.88 8.45 -4.42
CA ILE A 159 -2.59 7.28 -3.60
C ILE A 159 -3.52 6.11 -3.90
N THR A 160 -3.08 4.90 -3.56
CA THR A 160 -3.95 3.76 -3.33
C THR A 160 -4.04 3.53 -1.83
N LEU A 161 -5.24 3.64 -1.27
CA LEU A 161 -5.52 3.48 0.15
C LEU A 161 -6.33 2.20 0.36
N TRP A 162 -6.00 1.40 1.36
CA TRP A 162 -6.86 0.30 1.80
C TRP A 162 -6.82 0.09 3.30
N ARG A 163 -7.92 -0.45 3.81
CA ARG A 163 -8.10 -0.85 5.19
C ARG A 163 -7.62 -2.28 5.37
N GLY A 164 -6.49 -2.46 6.08
CA GLY A 164 -5.98 -3.78 6.50
C GLY A 164 -6.76 -4.36 7.67
N ASP A 165 -6.32 -5.52 8.18
CA ASP A 165 -6.83 -6.10 9.41
C ASP A 165 -6.47 -5.24 10.62
N ASP A 166 -7.25 -5.37 11.70
CA ASP A 166 -6.93 -4.70 12.96
C ASP A 166 -5.65 -5.27 13.57
N ARG A 167 -4.80 -4.39 14.08
CA ARG A 167 -3.63 -4.79 14.85
C ARG A 167 -3.81 -4.32 16.29
N ASN A 168 -3.80 -5.26 17.24
CA ASN A 168 -4.05 -4.99 18.66
C ASN A 168 -5.36 -4.22 18.91
N GLY A 169 -6.40 -4.52 18.16
CA GLY A 169 -7.70 -3.84 18.24
C GLY A 169 -7.73 -2.44 17.62
N GLN A 170 -6.66 -2.01 16.95
CA GLN A 170 -6.57 -0.71 16.30
C GLN A 170 -6.67 -0.83 14.79
N ALA A 171 -7.32 0.17 14.19
CA ALA A 171 -7.45 0.26 12.75
C ALA A 171 -6.11 0.44 12.06
N VAL A 172 -5.87 -0.30 10.97
CA VAL A 172 -4.67 -0.18 10.12
C VAL A 172 -5.08 0.28 8.72
N PHE A 173 -4.50 1.38 8.27
CA PHE A 173 -4.65 1.90 6.91
C PHE A 173 -3.32 1.82 6.19
N ASN A 174 -3.31 1.30 5.00
CA ASN A 174 -2.12 1.20 4.17
C ASN A 174 -2.24 2.10 2.94
N LEU A 175 -1.18 2.79 2.62
CA LEU A 175 -1.11 3.75 1.53
C LEU A 175 0.06 3.40 0.61
N LEU A 176 -0.22 3.25 -0.68
CA LEU A 176 0.80 3.24 -1.71
C LEU A 176 0.82 4.62 -2.37
N VAL A 177 1.97 5.26 -2.36
CA VAL A 177 2.25 6.55 -2.99
C VAL A 177 3.42 6.42 -3.97
N PHE A 178 3.44 7.19 -5.05
CA PHE A 178 4.61 7.22 -5.91
C PHE A 178 5.85 7.69 -5.15
N ALA A 179 6.98 7.04 -5.37
CA ALA A 179 8.24 7.30 -4.67
C ALA A 179 8.63 8.79 -4.68
N THR A 180 8.35 9.49 -5.79
CA THR A 180 8.64 10.93 -5.95
C THR A 180 7.82 11.85 -5.06
N PHE A 181 6.68 11.39 -4.54
CA PHE A 181 5.80 12.14 -3.63
C PHE A 181 5.81 11.61 -2.19
N ALA A 182 6.58 10.55 -1.94
CA ALA A 182 6.55 9.85 -0.66
C ALA A 182 6.98 10.75 0.50
N GLU A 183 8.07 11.51 0.33
CA GLU A 183 8.61 12.42 1.36
C GLU A 183 7.62 13.54 1.69
N SER A 184 7.01 14.17 0.68
CA SER A 184 6.01 15.23 0.88
C SER A 184 4.78 14.70 1.62
N LEU A 185 4.23 13.56 1.18
CA LEU A 185 3.07 12.95 1.83
C LEU A 185 3.39 12.51 3.27
N TRP A 186 4.59 11.98 3.52
CA TRP A 186 5.05 11.61 4.85
C TRP A 186 5.01 12.78 5.81
N HIS A 187 5.57 13.94 5.42
CA HIS A 187 5.55 15.15 6.23
C HIS A 187 4.12 15.66 6.45
N THR A 188 3.28 15.65 5.43
CA THR A 188 1.87 16.04 5.56
C THR A 188 1.12 15.17 6.58
N ILE A 189 1.36 13.84 6.57
CA ILE A 189 0.75 12.93 7.56
C ILE A 189 1.31 13.21 8.96
N LEU A 190 2.62 13.41 9.10
CA LEU A 190 3.26 13.72 10.38
C LEU A 190 2.71 15.01 10.99
N ASP A 191 2.62 16.06 10.21
CA ASP A 191 2.12 17.37 10.67
C ASP A 191 0.64 17.26 11.09
N SER A 192 -0.16 16.54 10.31
CA SER A 192 -1.58 16.29 10.62
C SER A 192 -1.78 15.45 11.89
N ALA A 193 -0.85 14.55 12.20
CA ALA A 193 -0.89 13.67 13.36
C ALA A 193 -0.20 14.25 14.60
N ALA A 194 0.57 15.34 14.48
CA ALA A 194 1.42 15.88 15.53
C ALA A 194 0.68 16.16 16.84
N GLU A 195 -0.56 16.66 16.77
CA GLU A 195 -1.39 16.92 17.94
C GLU A 195 -1.78 15.66 18.74
N CYS A 196 -1.76 14.49 18.09
CA CYS A 196 -2.10 13.21 18.68
C CYS A 196 -0.88 12.44 19.20
N GLY A 197 0.33 12.95 18.98
CA GLY A 197 1.57 12.22 19.19
C GLY A 197 1.72 11.05 18.20
N VAL A 198 2.92 10.90 17.64
CA VAL A 198 3.22 9.89 16.61
C VAL A 198 4.39 9.03 17.04
N THR A 199 4.27 7.72 16.86
CA THR A 199 5.41 6.79 16.86
C THR A 199 5.81 6.51 15.41
N ILE A 200 7.09 6.73 15.11
CA ILE A 200 7.65 6.58 13.76
C ILE A 200 8.57 5.36 13.74
N SER A 201 8.37 4.49 12.75
CA SER A 201 9.18 3.29 12.56
C SER A 201 9.26 2.89 11.09
N HIS A 202 10.10 1.88 10.80
CA HIS A 202 10.04 1.10 9.56
C HIS A 202 9.92 -0.38 9.90
N SER A 203 9.39 -1.17 8.98
CA SER A 203 9.21 -2.61 9.11
C SER A 203 9.43 -3.29 7.77
N GLU A 204 9.89 -4.52 7.79
CA GLU A 204 9.93 -5.40 6.63
C GLU A 204 8.73 -6.36 6.59
N GLU A 205 7.83 -6.29 7.55
CA GLU A 205 6.62 -7.10 7.60
C GLU A 205 5.46 -6.36 6.93
N LEU A 206 4.80 -7.02 6.00
CA LEU A 206 3.53 -6.57 5.46
C LEU A 206 2.45 -6.66 6.54
N ALA A 207 1.66 -5.61 6.65
CA ALA A 207 0.60 -5.51 7.66
C ALA A 207 -0.65 -6.25 7.21
#